data_41132b2f2d0379cd5dcb1dc004e89a72
#
_entry.id   41132b2f2d0379cd5dcb1dc004e89a72
#
_cell.length_a   1.000
_cell.length_b   1.000
_cell.length_c   1.000
_cell.angle_alpha   90.00
_cell.angle_beta   90.00
_cell.angle_gamma   90.00
#
_symmetry.space_group_name_H-M   'P 1'
#
loop_
_entity.id
_entity.type
_entity.pdbx_description
1 polymer ?
#
loop_
_entity_poly.entity_id
_entity_poly.type
_entity_poly.pdbx_seq_one_letter_code
_entity_poly.pdbx_strand_id
1 'polypeptide(L)'
;MSDVRVRKLQEFIKQEVSNMLMRGLKDPRIGFTTVTDVRVTGDLRQATIYVSLFGSDKEKEDTLIALRHAAGHIRTELGKLLHLRHTPEITFDKDTSLDYSMHIESLLNEIKKDEH
;
A
#
# COMPACT_ATOMS: atom_id res chain seq x y z
N MET A 1 21.21 -2.01 -10.95
CA MET A 1 21.20 -2.73 -10.59
C MET A 1 20.40 -3.08 -9.77
N SER A 2 19.85 -3.44 -9.50
CA SER A 2 19.15 -3.75 -8.80
C SER A 2 18.82 -4.36 -8.51
N ASP A 3 18.33 -4.85 -8.65
CA ASP A 3 18.36 -4.84 -7.58
C ASP A 3 17.62 -5.91 -6.95
N VAL A 4 18.20 -7.09 -6.99
CA VAL A 4 17.66 -8.31 -6.38
C VAL A 4 17.34 -8.06 -4.91
N ARG A 5 18.20 -7.32 -4.21
CA ARG A 5 17.99 -7.02 -2.77
C ARG A 5 16.73 -6.17 -2.57
N VAL A 6 16.56 -5.14 -3.38
CA VAL A 6 15.38 -4.29 -3.28
C VAL A 6 14.13 -5.10 -3.58
N ARG A 7 14.15 -5.90 -4.64
CA ARG A 7 13.00 -6.71 -5.03
C ARG A 7 12.62 -7.74 -3.97
N LYS A 8 13.61 -8.41 -3.41
CA LYS A 8 13.35 -9.40 -2.37
C LYS A 8 12.77 -8.75 -1.12
N LEU A 9 13.28 -7.59 -0.75
CA LEU A 9 12.74 -6.86 0.39
C LEU A 9 11.31 -6.38 0.12
N GLN A 10 11.03 -5.89 -1.08
CA GLN A 10 9.68 -5.49 -1.45
C GLN A 10 8.69 -6.65 -1.33
N GLU A 11 9.07 -7.82 -1.85
CA GLU A 11 8.21 -9.01 -1.76
C GLU A 11 8.02 -9.46 -0.32
N PHE A 12 9.07 -9.44 0.48
CA PHE A 12 8.98 -9.81 1.88
C PHE A 12 8.04 -8.87 2.64
N ILE A 13 8.21 -7.57 2.46
CA ILE A 13 7.36 -6.58 3.13
C ILE A 13 5.91 -6.73 2.69
N LYS A 14 5.69 -6.90 1.39
CA LYS A 14 4.34 -7.08 0.85
C LYS A 14 3.65 -8.26 1.52
N GLN A 15 4.33 -9.39 1.62
CA GLN A 15 3.75 -10.59 2.21
C GLN A 15 3.49 -10.42 3.70
N GLU A 16 4.46 -9.87 4.44
CA GLU A 16 4.32 -9.72 5.88
C GLU A 16 3.25 -8.70 6.25
N VAL A 17 3.21 -7.57 5.55
CA VAL A 17 2.18 -6.56 5.82
C VAL A 17 0.80 -7.09 5.44
N SER A 18 0.69 -7.80 4.32
CA SER A 18 -0.57 -8.43 3.93
C SER A 18 -1.07 -9.38 5.04
N ASN A 19 -0.16 -10.17 5.61
CA ASN A 19 -0.51 -11.08 6.70
C ASN A 19 -0.95 -10.31 7.94
N MET A 20 -0.27 -9.21 8.27
CA MET A 20 -0.64 -8.38 9.41
C MET A 20 -2.05 -7.80 9.23
N LEU A 21 -2.37 -7.33 8.04
CA LEU A 21 -3.70 -6.78 7.75
C LEU A 21 -4.77 -7.87 7.79
N MET A 22 -4.47 -9.07 7.31
CA MET A 22 -5.41 -10.19 7.34
C MET A 22 -5.72 -10.65 8.76
N ARG A 23 -4.73 -10.60 9.64
CA ARG A 23 -4.92 -10.96 11.05
C ARG A 23 -5.64 -9.88 11.83
N GLY A 24 -5.81 -8.70 11.21
CA GLY A 24 -6.46 -7.56 11.83
C GLY A 24 -5.55 -6.78 12.74
N LEU A 25 -5.37 -5.51 12.43
CA LEU A 25 -4.72 -4.59 13.36
C LEU A 25 -5.80 -4.12 14.33
N LYS A 26 -5.38 -3.63 15.49
CA LYS A 26 -6.32 -3.26 16.57
C LYS A 26 -7.08 -1.97 16.30
N ASP A 27 -7.21 -1.54 15.08
CA ASP A 27 -7.93 -0.33 14.74
C ASP A 27 -9.14 -0.70 13.89
N PRO A 28 -10.37 -0.49 14.40
CA PRO A 28 -11.57 -0.87 13.66
C PRO A 28 -11.79 -0.07 12.37
N ARG A 29 -11.06 1.03 12.19
CA ARG A 29 -11.14 1.80 10.96
C ARG A 29 -10.45 1.08 9.80
N ILE A 30 -9.57 0.12 10.10
CA ILE A 30 -8.89 -0.66 9.07
C ILE A 30 -9.84 -1.78 8.67
N GLY A 31 -10.53 -1.57 7.55
CA GLY A 31 -11.47 -2.55 7.01
C GLY A 31 -10.79 -3.41 5.96
N PHE A 32 -11.53 -3.70 4.90
CA PHE A 32 -10.97 -4.45 3.78
C PHE A 32 -9.91 -3.61 3.10
N THR A 33 -8.67 -4.02 3.23
CA THR A 33 -7.52 -3.36 2.63
C THR A 33 -6.62 -4.41 2.01
N THR A 34 -6.24 -4.20 0.77
CA THR A 34 -5.34 -5.10 0.06
C THR A 34 -4.06 -4.37 -0.28
N VAL A 35 -2.92 -4.97 0.06
CA VAL A 35 -1.62 -4.44 -0.36
C VAL A 35 -1.44 -4.79 -1.83
N THR A 36 -1.27 -3.79 -2.68
CA THR A 36 -1.15 -4.00 -4.11
C THR A 36 0.30 -3.92 -4.59
N ASP A 37 1.13 -3.13 -3.92
CA ASP A 37 2.53 -3.00 -4.30
C ASP A 37 3.33 -2.48 -3.12
N VAL A 38 4.64 -2.70 -3.17
CA VAL A 38 5.58 -2.14 -2.20
C VAL A 38 6.78 -1.63 -2.97
N ARG A 39 7.18 -0.40 -2.70
CA ARG A 39 8.36 0.22 -3.31
C ARG A 39 9.36 0.58 -2.23
N VAL A 40 10.56 0.05 -2.37
CA VAL A 40 11.64 0.31 -1.42
C VAL A 40 12.72 1.12 -2.15
N THR A 41 13.24 2.14 -1.47
CA THR A 41 14.31 2.95 -2.04
C THR A 41 15.60 2.15 -2.15
N GLY A 42 16.48 2.56 -3.09
CA GLY A 42 17.71 1.81 -3.36
C GLY A 42 18.62 1.67 -2.16
N ASP A 43 18.55 2.62 -1.21
CA ASP A 43 19.34 2.56 0.02
C ASP A 43 18.65 1.74 1.12
N LEU A 44 17.48 1.17 0.83
CA LEU A 44 16.68 0.34 1.75
C LEU A 44 16.19 1.10 2.98
N ARG A 45 16.11 2.41 2.92
CA ARG A 45 15.72 3.22 4.09
C ARG A 45 14.25 3.57 4.14
N GLN A 46 13.57 3.56 2.99
CA GLN A 46 12.15 3.92 2.94
C GLN A 46 11.38 2.89 2.13
N ALA A 47 10.22 2.53 2.63
CA ALA A 47 9.30 1.62 1.95
C ALA A 47 7.93 2.27 1.89
N THR A 48 7.39 2.37 0.68
CA THR A 48 6.02 2.84 0.47
C THR A 48 5.15 1.64 0.16
N ILE A 49 4.11 1.46 0.94
CA ILE A 49 3.17 0.36 0.80
C ILE A 49 1.90 0.92 0.16
N TYR A 50 1.61 0.45 -1.04
CA TYR A 50 0.42 0.87 -1.78
C TYR A 50 -0.72 -0.07 -1.48
N VAL A 51 -1.88 0.50 -1.20
CA VAL A 51 -3.05 -0.27 -0.78
C VAL A 51 -4.26 0.09 -1.63
N SER A 52 -5.11 -0.90 -1.85
CA SER A 52 -6.43 -0.71 -2.44
C SER A 52 -7.43 -0.60 -1.29
N LEU A 53 -8.21 0.46 -1.29
CA LEU A 53 -9.16 0.77 -0.23
C LEU A 53 -10.58 0.62 -0.76
N PHE A 54 -11.49 0.21 0.13
CA PHE A 54 -12.88 -0.04 -0.23
C PHE A 54 -13.81 0.79 0.64
N GLY A 55 -14.97 1.12 0.09
CA GLY A 55 -15.98 1.88 0.79
C GLY A 55 -16.17 3.27 0.19
N SER A 56 -16.85 4.14 0.94
CA SER A 56 -17.05 5.54 0.54
C SER A 56 -15.72 6.28 0.62
N ASP A 57 -15.69 7.48 0.04
CA ASP A 57 -14.48 8.31 0.09
C ASP A 57 -14.05 8.58 1.54
N LYS A 58 -15.00 8.82 2.41
CA LYS A 58 -14.71 9.04 3.82
C LYS A 58 -14.15 7.79 4.48
N GLU A 59 -14.74 6.63 4.19
CA GLU A 59 -14.26 5.36 4.74
C GLU A 59 -12.84 5.06 4.27
N LYS A 60 -12.56 5.32 3.00
CA LYS A 60 -11.21 5.14 2.45
C LYS A 60 -10.20 6.05 3.13
N GLU A 61 -10.57 7.31 3.34
CA GLU A 61 -9.70 8.25 4.02
C GLU A 61 -9.44 7.84 5.46
N ASP A 62 -10.49 7.44 6.18
CA ASP A 62 -10.36 6.98 7.56
C ASP A 62 -9.45 5.75 7.64
N THR A 63 -9.60 4.82 6.71
CA THR A 63 -8.76 3.63 6.66
C THR A 63 -7.29 4.00 6.43
N LEU A 64 -7.03 4.92 5.52
CA LEU A 64 -5.66 5.34 5.22
C LEU A 64 -5.03 6.03 6.42
N ILE A 65 -5.78 6.87 7.12
CA ILE A 65 -5.30 7.53 8.34
C ILE A 65 -4.95 6.48 9.39
N ALA A 66 -5.81 5.47 9.56
CA ALA A 66 -5.56 4.39 10.51
C ALA A 66 -4.30 3.61 10.16
N LEU A 67 -4.10 3.31 8.88
CA LEU A 67 -2.89 2.62 8.42
C LEU A 67 -1.64 3.46 8.71
N ARG A 68 -1.70 4.76 8.47
CA ARG A 68 -0.59 5.66 8.76
C ARG A 68 -0.26 5.69 10.24
N HIS A 69 -1.27 5.63 11.09
CA HIS A 69 -1.06 5.54 12.54
C HIS A 69 -0.43 4.20 12.93
N ALA A 70 -0.72 3.14 12.19
CA ALA A 70 -0.18 1.82 12.47
C ALA A 70 1.24 1.62 11.92
N ALA A 71 1.74 2.55 11.12
CA ALA A 71 3.03 2.38 10.42
C ALA A 71 4.18 2.11 11.39
N GLY A 72 4.20 2.79 12.54
CA GLY A 72 5.25 2.57 13.53
C GLY A 72 5.24 1.16 14.11
N HIS A 73 4.05 0.65 14.40
CA HIS A 73 3.89 -0.73 14.89
C HIS A 73 4.33 -1.73 13.82
N ILE A 74 3.91 -1.50 12.58
CA ILE A 74 4.28 -2.38 11.47
C ILE A 74 5.80 -2.38 11.28
N ARG A 75 6.43 -1.22 11.35
CA ARG A 75 7.88 -1.10 11.26
C ARG A 75 8.57 -1.91 12.35
N THR A 76 8.06 -1.81 13.59
CA THR A 76 8.61 -2.55 14.71
C THR A 76 8.52 -4.06 14.48
N GLU A 77 7.35 -4.53 14.02
CA GLU A 77 7.16 -5.95 13.76
C GLU A 77 8.06 -6.44 12.61
N LEU A 78 8.19 -5.64 11.55
CA LEU A 78 9.10 -5.99 10.45
C LEU A 78 10.54 -6.05 10.93
N GLY A 79 10.93 -5.15 11.81
CA GLY A 79 12.29 -5.12 12.35
C GLY A 79 12.66 -6.37 13.09
N LYS A 80 11.69 -7.03 13.71
CA LYS A 80 11.94 -8.31 14.40
C LYS A 80 12.25 -9.44 13.42
N LEU A 81 11.76 -9.33 12.20
CA LEU A 81 11.90 -10.38 11.19
C LEU A 81 13.07 -10.10 10.23
N LEU A 82 13.45 -8.84 10.08
CA LEU A 82 14.50 -8.45 9.16
C LEU A 82 15.85 -8.38 9.87
N HIS A 83 16.87 -8.91 9.23
CA HIS A 83 18.23 -8.82 9.74
C HIS A 83 18.98 -7.70 9.04
N LEU A 84 18.34 -6.52 9.01
CA LEU A 84 18.92 -5.33 8.41
C LEU A 84 19.46 -4.41 9.49
N ARG A 85 20.48 -3.65 9.13
CA ARG A 85 21.05 -2.65 10.04
C ARG A 85 20.01 -1.63 10.46
N HIS A 86 19.14 -1.25 9.52
CA HIS A 86 18.02 -0.34 9.77
C HIS A 86 16.77 -0.91 9.13
N THR A 87 15.67 -0.90 9.87
CA THR A 87 14.39 -1.24 9.29
C THR A 87 13.90 -0.04 8.48
N PRO A 88 13.43 -0.26 7.24
CA PRO A 88 12.93 0.86 6.44
C PRO A 88 11.80 1.59 7.13
N GLU A 89 11.74 2.89 6.90
CA GLU A 89 10.62 3.70 7.34
C GLU A 89 9.41 3.34 6.50
N ILE A 90 8.27 3.15 7.13
CA ILE A 90 7.06 2.65 6.46
C ILE A 90 6.10 3.81 6.19
N THR A 91 5.66 3.92 4.95
CA THR A 91 4.66 4.89 4.54
C THR A 91 3.57 4.15 3.77
N PHE A 92 2.31 4.51 4.03
CA PHE A 92 1.18 3.97 3.29
C PHE A 92 0.66 5.01 2.30
N ASP A 93 0.31 4.55 1.12
CA ASP A 93 -0.34 5.38 0.12
C ASP A 93 -1.37 4.55 -0.62
N LYS A 94 -2.35 5.19 -1.22
CA LYS A 94 -3.36 4.44 -1.96
C LYS A 94 -2.86 4.19 -3.39
N ASP A 95 -3.22 3.02 -3.88
CA ASP A 95 -2.90 2.65 -5.25
C ASP A 95 -3.98 3.26 -6.16
N THR A 96 -3.58 4.22 -6.97
CA THR A 96 -4.49 4.93 -7.87
C THR A 96 -4.50 4.36 -9.29
N SER A 97 -3.72 3.32 -9.55
CA SER A 97 -3.60 2.78 -10.90
C SER A 97 -4.94 2.28 -11.45
N LEU A 98 -5.73 1.61 -10.61
CA LEU A 98 -7.06 1.15 -11.03
C LEU A 98 -8.01 2.33 -11.23
N ASP A 99 -7.99 3.29 -10.32
CA ASP A 99 -8.83 4.49 -10.42
C ASP A 99 -8.50 5.25 -11.70
N TYR A 100 -7.23 5.38 -12.01
CA TYR A 100 -6.79 6.05 -13.23
C TYR A 100 -7.32 5.35 -14.48
N SER A 101 -7.22 4.01 -14.51
CA SER A 101 -7.72 3.22 -15.64
C SER A 101 -9.22 3.37 -15.80
N MET A 102 -9.97 3.34 -14.71
CA MET A 102 -11.42 3.52 -14.73
C MET A 102 -11.80 4.93 -15.21
N HIS A 103 -11.05 5.93 -14.79
CA HIS A 103 -11.28 7.31 -15.22
C HIS A 103 -11.07 7.47 -16.73
N ILE A 104 -10.02 6.85 -17.26
CA ILE A 104 -9.75 6.89 -18.70
C ILE A 104 -10.86 6.21 -19.48
N GLU A 105 -11.33 5.05 -19.03
CA GLU A 105 -12.44 4.35 -19.66
C GLU A 105 -13.71 5.20 -19.66
N SER A 106 -13.99 5.88 -18.56
CA SER A 106 -15.12 6.77 -18.44
C SER A 106 -15.04 7.92 -19.46
N LEU A 107 -13.87 8.52 -19.59
CA LEU A 107 -13.66 9.61 -20.56
C LEU A 107 -13.83 9.12 -21.99
N LEU A 108 -13.33 7.93 -22.31
CA LEU A 108 -13.48 7.36 -23.63
C LEU A 108 -14.95 7.07 -23.95
N ASN A 109 -15.70 6.59 -22.96
CA ASN A 109 -17.12 6.34 -23.13
C ASN A 109 -17.90 7.64 -23.37
N GLU A 110 -17.54 8.72 -22.68
CA GLU A 110 -18.15 10.02 -22.88
C GLU A 110 -17.87 10.54 -24.30
N ILE A 111 -16.65 10.39 -24.78
CA ILE A 111 -16.28 10.79 -26.13
C ILE A 111 -17.10 10.02 -27.16
N LYS A 112 -17.26 8.72 -26.97
CA LYS A 112 -18.08 7.89 -27.87
C LYS A 112 -19.53 8.32 -27.90
N LYS A 113 -20.08 8.72 -26.76
CA LYS A 113 -21.47 9.22 -26.69
C LYS A 113 -21.62 10.54 -27.43
N ASP A 114 -20.61 11.39 -27.35
CA ASP A 114 -20.65 12.70 -28.00
C ASP A 114 -20.50 12.61 -29.51
N GLU A 115 -20.01 11.48 -30.02
CA GLU A 115 -19.84 11.27 -31.44
C GLU A 115 -21.14 10.89 -32.15
N HIS A 116 -22.23 10.73 -31.41
CA HIS A 116 -23.55 10.46 -32.01
C HIS A 116 -24.35 11.75 -32.14
#